data_bde60f41108770423bd7b56bd8cf34c1
#
_entry.id   bde60f41108770423bd7b56bd8cf34c1
#
_cell.length_a   1.000
_cell.length_b   1.000
_cell.length_c   1.000
_cell.angle_alpha   90.00
_cell.angle_beta   90.00
_cell.angle_gamma   90.00
#
_symmetry.space_group_name_H-M   'P 1'
#
loop_
_entity.id
_entity.type
_entity.pdbx_description
1 polymer ?
#
loop_
_entity_poly.entity_id
_entity_poly.type
_entity_poly.pdbx_seq_one_letter_code
_entity_poly.pdbx_strand_id
1 'polypeptide(L)'
;MGDSVGARRRARDDLWRARRWGAASGVGVALRATALVEGDAGSVGRLREAVAVLEGSPARLEHARALTDLGAAMRRGNRRAEARGALQDGLDLAERCGAHALAERARTELRAAGGRPSQLLGAGAQQLTVSERRVAELAAEGRSNPEIAQVLFVTRKTVETHLGHVYHKLGVSGRGQLGRALAEQTPTAGG
;
A
#
# COMPACT_ATOMS: atom_id res chain seq x y z
N MET A 1 3.42 28.86 -20.85
CA MET A 1 3.48 27.43 -21.27
C MET A 1 4.88 26.94 -20.98
N GLY A 2 5.06 26.15 -19.93
CA GLY A 2 6.39 25.62 -19.54
C GLY A 2 6.91 24.60 -20.56
N ASP A 3 8.22 24.48 -20.67
CA ASP A 3 8.94 23.56 -21.54
C ASP A 3 8.60 22.08 -21.23
N SER A 4 7.45 21.63 -21.67
CA SER A 4 6.96 20.26 -21.46
C SER A 4 7.82 19.22 -22.20
N VAL A 5 8.42 19.61 -23.32
CA VAL A 5 9.29 18.73 -24.11
C VAL A 5 10.62 18.52 -23.37
N GLY A 6 11.22 19.58 -22.85
CA GLY A 6 12.44 19.49 -22.06
C GLY A 6 12.22 18.72 -20.74
N ALA A 7 11.07 18.88 -20.09
CA ALA A 7 10.75 18.12 -18.89
C ALA A 7 10.65 16.61 -19.15
N ARG A 8 9.99 16.21 -20.25
CA ARG A 8 9.91 14.79 -20.66
C ARG A 8 11.27 14.20 -20.97
N ARG A 9 12.11 14.94 -21.69
CA ARG A 9 13.47 14.50 -22.01
C ARG A 9 14.28 14.30 -20.73
N ARG A 10 14.30 15.28 -19.84
CA ARG A 10 15.02 15.18 -18.55
C ARG A 10 14.54 13.97 -17.72
N ALA A 11 13.23 13.76 -17.61
CA ALA A 11 12.69 12.64 -16.87
C ALA A 11 13.14 11.27 -17.43
N ARG A 12 13.20 11.13 -18.76
CA ARG A 12 13.72 9.91 -19.41
C ARG A 12 15.22 9.72 -19.20
N ASP A 13 16.01 10.79 -19.29
CA ASP A 13 17.44 10.74 -19.04
C ASP A 13 17.75 10.35 -17.59
N ASP A 14 16.98 10.86 -16.63
CA ASP A 14 17.09 10.50 -15.22
C ASP A 14 16.70 9.05 -14.97
N LEU A 15 15.65 8.55 -15.61
CA LEU A 15 15.27 7.14 -15.52
C LEU A 15 16.36 6.22 -16.09
N TRP A 16 16.96 6.60 -17.22
CA TRP A 16 18.06 5.84 -17.80
C TRP A 16 19.29 5.79 -16.86
N ARG A 17 19.65 6.92 -16.25
CA ARG A 17 20.75 6.98 -15.25
C ARG A 17 20.42 6.14 -14.02
N ALA A 18 19.20 6.26 -13.48
CA ALA A 18 18.75 5.51 -12.30
C ALA A 18 18.82 3.99 -12.54
N ARG A 19 18.38 3.52 -13.71
CA ARG A 19 18.49 2.12 -14.10
C ARG A 19 19.94 1.63 -14.21
N ARG A 20 20.82 2.45 -14.73
CA ARG A 20 22.27 2.12 -14.78
C ARG A 20 22.90 2.01 -13.38
N TRP A 21 22.44 2.83 -12.44
CA TRP A 21 22.94 2.80 -11.06
C TRP A 21 22.33 1.66 -10.23
N GLY A 22 21.15 1.17 -10.61
CA GLY A 22 20.55 -0.03 -10.07
C GLY A 22 19.92 0.12 -8.67
N ALA A 23 19.96 1.31 -8.05
CA ALA A 23 19.32 1.53 -6.75
C ALA A 23 17.80 1.56 -6.90
N ALA A 24 17.11 0.60 -6.28
CA ALA A 24 15.65 0.44 -6.38
C ALA A 24 14.88 1.72 -6.03
N SER A 25 15.30 2.45 -4.99
CA SER A 25 14.71 3.73 -4.62
C SER A 25 14.83 4.78 -5.74
N GLY A 26 16.01 4.90 -6.34
CA GLY A 26 16.25 5.82 -7.44
C GLY A 26 15.44 5.47 -8.69
N VAL A 27 15.40 4.19 -9.06
CA VAL A 27 14.61 3.70 -10.20
C VAL A 27 13.13 3.97 -10.01
N GLY A 28 12.58 3.66 -8.82
CA GLY A 28 11.17 3.88 -8.52
C GLY A 28 10.78 5.35 -8.54
N VAL A 29 11.61 6.24 -7.99
CA VAL A 29 11.39 7.70 -8.05
C VAL A 29 11.43 8.21 -9.49
N ALA A 30 12.39 7.78 -10.30
CA ALA A 30 12.52 8.20 -11.69
C ALA A 30 11.35 7.69 -12.56
N LEU A 31 10.90 6.45 -12.36
CA LEU A 31 9.72 5.89 -13.03
C LEU A 31 8.46 6.70 -12.72
N ARG A 32 8.24 7.01 -11.43
CA ARG A 32 7.11 7.82 -10.98
C ARG A 32 7.17 9.22 -11.61
N ALA A 33 8.31 9.89 -11.56
CA ALA A 33 8.50 11.22 -12.16
C ALA A 33 8.21 11.21 -13.66
N THR A 34 8.74 10.23 -14.39
CA THR A 34 8.50 10.07 -15.82
C THR A 34 7.02 9.88 -16.14
N ALA A 35 6.32 9.03 -15.36
CA ALA A 35 4.89 8.81 -15.54
C ALA A 35 4.06 10.08 -15.34
N LEU A 36 4.40 10.90 -14.35
CA LEU A 36 3.70 12.15 -14.04
C LEU A 36 3.92 13.22 -15.11
N VAL A 37 5.15 13.31 -15.63
CA VAL A 37 5.50 14.31 -16.65
C VAL A 37 4.92 13.94 -18.02
N GLU A 38 4.91 12.66 -18.38
CA GLU A 38 4.37 12.22 -19.66
C GLU A 38 2.86 12.27 -19.72
N GLY A 39 2.16 11.87 -18.62
CA GLY A 39 0.71 11.98 -18.49
C GLY A 39 -0.09 11.19 -19.53
N ASP A 40 0.54 10.25 -20.24
CA ASP A 40 -0.03 9.50 -21.35
C ASP A 40 -0.65 8.16 -20.92
N ALA A 41 -1.14 7.40 -21.90
CA ALA A 41 -1.71 6.06 -21.68
C ALA A 41 -0.71 5.08 -21.03
N GLY A 42 0.61 5.30 -21.17
CA GLY A 42 1.67 4.51 -20.56
C GLY A 42 1.93 4.81 -19.08
N SER A 43 1.39 5.93 -18.56
CA SER A 43 1.65 6.38 -17.18
C SER A 43 1.26 5.34 -16.13
N VAL A 44 0.14 4.65 -16.29
CA VAL A 44 -0.31 3.58 -15.37
C VAL A 44 0.68 2.42 -15.34
N GLY A 45 1.21 2.02 -16.50
CA GLY A 45 2.22 0.96 -16.59
C GLY A 45 3.51 1.32 -15.84
N ARG A 46 4.01 2.55 -16.05
CA ARG A 46 5.21 3.04 -15.36
C ARG A 46 5.01 3.20 -13.85
N LEU A 47 3.81 3.64 -13.42
CA LEU A 47 3.49 3.73 -12.00
C LEU A 47 3.39 2.35 -11.34
N ARG A 48 2.88 1.34 -12.04
CA ARG A 48 2.92 -0.05 -11.55
C ARG A 48 4.36 -0.56 -11.41
N GLU A 49 5.22 -0.29 -12.39
CA GLU A 49 6.64 -0.64 -12.31
C GLU A 49 7.31 0.07 -11.13
N ALA A 50 7.02 1.37 -10.92
CA ALA A 50 7.52 2.12 -9.77
C ALA A 50 7.09 1.51 -8.43
N VAL A 51 5.82 1.14 -8.28
CA VAL A 51 5.30 0.47 -7.08
C VAL A 51 6.03 -0.84 -6.84
N ALA A 52 6.15 -1.70 -7.85
CA ALA A 52 6.81 -3.00 -7.74
C ALA A 52 8.30 -2.88 -7.33
N VAL A 53 9.02 -1.92 -7.93
CA VAL A 53 10.44 -1.67 -7.61
C VAL A 53 10.61 -1.11 -6.19
N LEU A 54 9.67 -0.27 -5.72
CA LEU A 54 9.73 0.35 -4.40
C LEU A 54 9.24 -0.57 -3.27
N GLU A 55 8.49 -1.61 -3.57
CA GLU A 55 7.95 -2.55 -2.58
C GLU A 55 9.08 -3.19 -1.73
N GLY A 56 10.16 -3.59 -2.38
CA GLY A 56 11.36 -4.15 -1.71
C GLY A 56 12.37 -3.10 -1.20
N SER A 57 12.11 -1.81 -1.38
CA SER A 57 13.01 -0.72 -1.04
C SER A 57 12.77 -0.19 0.36
N PRO A 58 13.80 0.31 1.07
CA PRO A 58 13.62 1.03 2.32
C PRO A 58 12.92 2.39 2.15
N ALA A 59 12.77 2.89 0.92
CA ALA A 59 12.18 4.19 0.59
C ALA A 59 10.63 4.17 0.71
N ARG A 60 10.10 3.88 1.90
CA ARG A 60 8.67 3.68 2.15
C ARG A 60 7.80 4.88 1.78
N LEU A 61 8.29 6.09 1.99
CA LEU A 61 7.56 7.31 1.61
C LEU A 61 7.42 7.42 0.10
N GLU A 62 8.45 7.07 -0.67
CA GLU A 62 8.37 7.07 -2.14
C GLU A 62 7.43 5.97 -2.64
N HIS A 63 7.38 4.83 -1.96
CA HIS A 63 6.41 3.78 -2.25
C HIS A 63 4.96 4.27 -2.01
N ALA A 64 4.69 4.94 -0.88
CA ALA A 64 3.39 5.55 -0.61
C ALA A 64 2.98 6.57 -1.68
N ARG A 65 3.94 7.40 -2.13
CA ARG A 65 3.73 8.37 -3.23
C ARG A 65 3.38 7.66 -4.54
N ALA A 66 4.11 6.60 -4.89
CA ALA A 66 3.87 5.84 -6.12
C ALA A 66 2.49 5.15 -6.11
N LEU A 67 2.09 4.55 -5.00
CA LEU A 67 0.77 3.94 -4.80
C LEU A 67 -0.36 4.98 -4.94
N THR A 68 -0.21 6.14 -4.32
CA THR A 68 -1.19 7.23 -4.38
C THR A 68 -1.33 7.76 -5.82
N ASP A 69 -0.21 7.97 -6.51
CA ASP A 69 -0.22 8.44 -7.90
C ASP A 69 -0.79 7.39 -8.86
N LEU A 70 -0.49 6.10 -8.63
CA LEU A 70 -1.06 4.97 -9.39
C LEU A 70 -2.58 4.93 -9.24
N GLY A 71 -3.07 4.96 -8.02
CA GLY A 71 -4.51 4.96 -7.76
C GLY A 71 -5.21 6.17 -8.38
N ALA A 72 -4.63 7.37 -8.27
CA ALA A 72 -5.16 8.58 -8.90
C ALA A 72 -5.19 8.47 -10.44
N ALA A 73 -4.15 7.89 -11.06
CA ALA A 73 -4.10 7.65 -12.50
C ALA A 73 -5.15 6.61 -12.94
N MET A 74 -5.31 5.52 -12.21
CA MET A 74 -6.33 4.50 -12.48
C MET A 74 -7.75 5.08 -12.36
N ARG A 75 -8.02 5.92 -11.34
CA ARG A 75 -9.30 6.59 -11.17
C ARG A 75 -9.63 7.49 -12.38
N ARG A 76 -8.67 8.30 -12.83
CA ARG A 76 -8.83 9.12 -14.04
C ARG A 76 -9.11 8.28 -15.29
N GLY A 77 -8.50 7.08 -15.36
CA GLY A 77 -8.75 6.09 -16.42
C GLY A 77 -10.03 5.25 -16.21
N ASN A 78 -10.94 5.68 -15.33
CA ASN A 78 -12.19 5.00 -14.98
C ASN A 78 -12.06 3.58 -14.41
N ARG A 79 -10.87 3.20 -13.92
CA ARG A 79 -10.57 1.90 -13.29
C ARG A 79 -10.75 1.99 -11.77
N ARG A 80 -11.95 2.39 -11.33
CA ARG A 80 -12.23 2.75 -9.93
C ARG A 80 -12.02 1.60 -8.95
N ALA A 81 -12.34 0.37 -9.33
CA ALA A 81 -12.17 -0.80 -8.46
C ALA A 81 -10.69 -1.04 -8.12
N GLU A 82 -9.81 -1.03 -9.13
CA GLU A 82 -8.37 -1.19 -8.96
C GLU A 82 -7.74 0.03 -8.25
N ALA A 83 -8.22 1.23 -8.56
CA ALA A 83 -7.76 2.46 -7.91
C ALA A 83 -7.92 2.41 -6.39
N ARG A 84 -9.03 1.86 -5.89
CA ARG A 84 -9.30 1.78 -4.45
C ARG A 84 -8.24 0.98 -3.69
N GLY A 85 -7.78 -0.15 -4.23
CA GLY A 85 -6.71 -0.94 -3.61
C GLY A 85 -5.42 -0.13 -3.46
N ALA A 86 -4.91 0.40 -4.58
CA ALA A 86 -3.68 1.18 -4.58
C ALA A 86 -3.76 2.44 -3.67
N LEU A 87 -4.92 3.11 -3.63
CA LEU A 87 -5.13 4.28 -2.78
C LEU A 87 -5.20 3.93 -1.29
N GLN A 88 -5.80 2.78 -0.95
CA GLN A 88 -5.82 2.31 0.44
C GLN A 88 -4.41 1.96 0.92
N ASP A 89 -3.66 1.18 0.13
CA ASP A 89 -2.28 0.82 0.45
C ASP A 89 -1.38 2.06 0.58
N GLY A 90 -1.56 3.03 -0.33
CA GLY A 90 -0.85 4.31 -0.31
C GLY A 90 -1.20 5.16 0.92
N LEU A 91 -2.46 5.20 1.33
CA LEU A 91 -2.93 5.86 2.54
C LEU A 91 -2.29 5.24 3.79
N ASP A 92 -2.41 3.92 3.94
CA ASP A 92 -1.90 3.19 5.09
C ASP A 92 -0.38 3.37 5.25
N LEU A 93 0.35 3.37 4.12
CA LEU A 93 1.79 3.57 4.13
C LEU A 93 2.18 5.03 4.42
N ALA A 94 1.43 6.00 3.89
CA ALA A 94 1.64 7.42 4.18
C ALA A 94 1.43 7.73 5.67
N GLU A 95 0.40 7.15 6.30
CA GLU A 95 0.13 7.27 7.73
C GLU A 95 1.28 6.69 8.57
N ARG A 96 1.74 5.48 8.22
CA ARG A 96 2.90 4.87 8.91
C ARG A 96 4.18 5.67 8.77
N CYS A 97 4.33 6.44 7.69
CA CYS A 97 5.46 7.35 7.48
C CYS A 97 5.27 8.72 8.15
N GLY A 98 4.12 8.99 8.80
CA GLY A 98 3.79 10.33 9.34
C GLY A 98 3.58 11.39 8.25
N ALA A 99 3.34 10.99 7.00
CA ALA A 99 3.22 11.90 5.85
C ALA A 99 1.77 12.40 5.71
N HIS A 100 1.32 13.25 6.64
CA HIS A 100 -0.07 13.70 6.76
C HIS A 100 -0.65 14.29 5.46
N ALA A 101 0.10 15.15 4.78
CA ALA A 101 -0.36 15.76 3.52
C ALA A 101 -0.59 14.72 2.41
N LEU A 102 0.26 13.68 2.34
CA LEU A 102 0.09 12.58 1.39
C LEU A 102 -1.11 11.70 1.76
N ALA A 103 -1.28 11.41 3.05
CA ALA A 103 -2.42 10.65 3.56
C ALA A 103 -3.76 11.36 3.22
N GLU A 104 -3.85 12.67 3.44
CA GLU A 104 -5.04 13.45 3.07
C GLU A 104 -5.31 13.43 1.56
N ARG A 105 -4.26 13.53 0.75
CA ARG A 105 -4.39 13.39 -0.70
C ARG A 105 -4.92 12.00 -1.08
N ALA A 106 -4.37 10.93 -0.50
CA ALA A 106 -4.81 9.55 -0.76
C ALA A 106 -6.28 9.35 -0.33
N ARG A 107 -6.70 9.89 0.83
CA ARG A 107 -8.10 9.86 1.28
C ARG A 107 -9.04 10.56 0.30
N THR A 108 -8.65 11.72 -0.20
CA THR A 108 -9.44 12.50 -1.17
C THR A 108 -9.62 11.72 -2.47
N GLU A 109 -8.56 11.15 -3.02
CA GLU A 109 -8.60 10.32 -4.22
C GLU A 109 -9.43 9.03 -4.00
N LEU A 110 -9.32 8.40 -2.82
CA LEU A 110 -10.07 7.21 -2.46
C LEU A 110 -11.58 7.47 -2.38
N ARG A 111 -11.99 8.60 -1.76
CA ARG A 111 -13.40 9.04 -1.77
C ARG A 111 -13.90 9.27 -3.20
N ALA A 112 -13.09 9.94 -4.03
CA ALA A 112 -13.43 10.20 -5.44
C ALA A 112 -13.52 8.91 -6.28
N ALA A 113 -12.83 7.83 -5.88
CA ALA A 113 -12.94 6.51 -6.49
C ALA A 113 -14.16 5.70 -5.96
N GLY A 114 -14.99 6.29 -5.11
CA GLY A 114 -16.12 5.62 -4.45
C GLY A 114 -15.69 4.68 -3.32
N GLY A 115 -14.46 4.80 -2.84
CA GLY A 115 -13.95 4.11 -1.67
C GLY A 115 -14.36 4.85 -0.39
N ARG A 116 -14.56 4.08 0.68
CA ARG A 116 -14.58 4.66 2.03
C ARG A 116 -13.17 4.54 2.58
N PRO A 117 -12.49 5.64 2.92
CA PRO A 117 -11.22 5.55 3.62
C PRO A 117 -11.46 4.74 4.88
N SER A 118 -10.71 3.67 5.07
CA SER A 118 -10.64 3.04 6.38
C SER A 118 -10.17 4.12 7.34
N GLN A 119 -10.97 4.46 8.34
CA GLN A 119 -10.58 5.46 9.33
C GLN A 119 -9.53 4.81 10.24
N LEU A 120 -8.29 4.92 9.82
CA LEU A 120 -7.14 4.54 10.62
C LEU A 120 -6.60 5.76 11.35
N LEU A 121 -7.41 6.43 12.18
CA LEU A 121 -6.90 7.27 13.28
C LEU A 121 -8.06 7.92 14.04
N GLY A 122 -8.36 7.33 15.13
CA GLY A 122 -9.25 7.85 16.17
C GLY A 122 -9.76 6.71 17.00
N ALA A 123 -9.07 6.36 18.09
CA ALA A 123 -9.53 5.60 19.25
C ALA A 123 -10.74 4.67 19.00
N GLY A 124 -10.50 3.48 18.42
CA GLY A 124 -11.51 2.45 18.27
C GLY A 124 -10.99 1.34 17.38
N ALA A 125 -10.98 0.13 17.86
CA ALA A 125 -10.43 -1.09 17.27
C ALA A 125 -10.29 -1.07 15.73
N GLN A 126 -9.07 -1.00 15.23
CA GLN A 126 -8.76 -1.04 13.80
C GLN A 126 -9.23 -2.38 13.24
N GLN A 127 -10.22 -2.36 12.36
CA GLN A 127 -10.70 -3.60 11.74
C GLN A 127 -9.60 -4.21 10.88
N LEU A 128 -9.38 -5.51 11.06
CA LEU A 128 -8.47 -6.27 10.21
C LEU A 128 -9.02 -6.35 8.78
N THR A 129 -8.15 -6.23 7.78
CA THR A 129 -8.51 -6.59 6.41
C THR A 129 -8.84 -8.09 6.34
N VAL A 130 -9.50 -8.53 5.26
CA VAL A 130 -9.85 -9.94 5.06
C VAL A 130 -8.61 -10.84 5.14
N SER A 131 -7.50 -10.43 4.51
CA SER A 131 -6.23 -11.17 4.54
C SER A 131 -5.58 -11.17 5.92
N GLU A 132 -5.57 -10.03 6.61
CA GLU A 132 -5.04 -9.92 7.98
C GLU A 132 -5.87 -10.75 8.95
N ARG A 133 -7.20 -10.72 8.83
CA ARG A 133 -8.10 -11.54 9.64
C ARG A 133 -7.82 -13.02 9.44
N ARG A 134 -7.71 -13.47 8.19
CA ARG A 134 -7.43 -14.87 7.87
C ARG A 134 -6.08 -15.34 8.41
N VAL A 135 -5.04 -14.52 8.29
CA VAL A 135 -3.72 -14.78 8.89
C VAL A 135 -3.80 -14.81 10.41
N ALA A 136 -4.54 -13.87 11.02
CA ALA A 136 -4.71 -13.79 12.47
C ALA A 136 -5.47 -15.00 13.05
N GLU A 137 -6.52 -15.47 12.39
CA GLU A 137 -7.30 -16.67 12.75
C GLU A 137 -6.39 -17.91 12.75
N LEU A 138 -5.68 -18.17 11.66
CA LEU A 138 -4.75 -19.30 11.56
C LEU A 138 -3.63 -19.22 12.60
N ALA A 139 -3.15 -18.01 12.90
CA ALA A 139 -2.16 -17.81 13.94
C ALA A 139 -2.72 -18.04 15.34
N ALA A 140 -3.96 -17.63 15.61
CA ALA A 140 -4.66 -17.89 16.87
C ALA A 140 -4.96 -19.40 17.08
N GLU A 141 -5.16 -20.16 15.99
CA GLU A 141 -5.25 -21.63 15.99
C GLU A 141 -3.91 -22.32 16.30
N GLY A 142 -2.82 -21.57 16.48
CA GLY A 142 -1.49 -22.12 16.82
C GLY A 142 -0.62 -22.50 15.63
N ARG A 143 -1.05 -22.27 14.38
CA ARG A 143 -0.26 -22.61 13.17
C ARG A 143 0.99 -21.73 13.05
N SER A 144 2.11 -22.33 12.72
CA SER A 144 3.37 -21.62 12.46
C SER A 144 3.30 -20.76 11.19
N ASN A 145 4.20 -19.78 11.05
CA ASN A 145 4.25 -18.93 9.84
C ASN A 145 4.47 -19.72 8.54
N PRO A 146 5.30 -20.78 8.50
CA PRO A 146 5.40 -21.65 7.33
C PRO A 146 4.09 -22.36 6.97
N GLU A 147 3.37 -22.89 7.97
CA GLU A 147 2.08 -23.57 7.74
C GLU A 147 1.01 -22.59 7.24
N ILE A 148 0.95 -21.38 7.79
CA ILE A 148 0.05 -20.32 7.31
C ILE A 148 0.38 -19.96 5.86
N ALA A 149 1.68 -19.83 5.54
CA ALA A 149 2.15 -19.54 4.20
C ALA A 149 1.72 -20.61 3.18
N GLN A 150 1.79 -21.89 3.56
CA GLN A 150 1.32 -23.01 2.73
C GLN A 150 -0.20 -22.96 2.53
N VAL A 151 -0.98 -22.78 3.61
CA VAL A 151 -2.46 -22.75 3.56
C VAL A 151 -2.97 -21.60 2.69
N LEU A 152 -2.30 -20.43 2.74
CA LEU A 152 -2.73 -19.23 2.02
C LEU A 152 -2.03 -19.04 0.66
N PHE A 153 -1.15 -19.96 0.26
CA PHE A 153 -0.35 -19.87 -0.96
C PHE A 153 0.43 -18.56 -1.10
N VAL A 154 1.03 -18.10 0.01
CA VAL A 154 1.85 -16.88 0.08
C VAL A 154 3.24 -17.20 0.61
N THR A 155 4.15 -16.21 0.59
CA THR A 155 5.48 -16.40 1.18
C THR A 155 5.42 -16.26 2.71
N ARG A 156 6.36 -16.90 3.41
CA ARG A 156 6.55 -16.72 4.86
C ARG A 156 6.73 -15.23 5.23
N LYS A 157 7.46 -14.48 4.39
CA LYS A 157 7.67 -13.05 4.55
C LYS A 157 6.37 -12.24 4.52
N THR A 158 5.45 -12.63 3.63
CA THR A 158 4.10 -12.04 3.55
C THR A 158 3.31 -12.27 4.84
N VAL A 159 3.36 -13.50 5.39
CA VAL A 159 2.70 -13.82 6.67
C VAL A 159 3.27 -12.98 7.82
N GLU A 160 4.60 -12.87 7.91
CA GLU A 160 5.28 -12.04 8.92
C GLU A 160 4.84 -10.57 8.84
N THR A 161 4.70 -10.04 7.62
CA THR A 161 4.23 -8.67 7.40
C THR A 161 2.78 -8.50 7.86
N HIS A 162 1.88 -9.42 7.48
CA HIS A 162 0.49 -9.37 7.93
C HIS A 162 0.37 -9.49 9.45
N LEU A 163 1.10 -10.39 10.10
CA LEU A 163 1.10 -10.51 11.56
C LEU A 163 1.58 -9.24 12.25
N GLY A 164 2.62 -8.59 11.72
CA GLY A 164 3.07 -7.30 12.23
C GLY A 164 1.95 -6.24 12.21
N HIS A 165 1.21 -6.16 11.11
CA HIS A 165 0.05 -5.27 10.99
C HIS A 165 -1.10 -5.66 11.94
N VAL A 166 -1.38 -6.95 12.05
CA VAL A 166 -2.39 -7.48 12.97
C VAL A 166 -2.07 -7.10 14.41
N TYR A 167 -0.84 -7.35 14.87
CA TYR A 167 -0.43 -7.01 16.23
C TYR A 167 -0.58 -5.53 16.52
N HIS A 168 -0.17 -4.68 15.57
CA HIS A 168 -0.33 -3.24 15.69
C HIS A 168 -1.80 -2.82 15.75
N LYS A 169 -2.64 -3.36 14.86
CA LYS A 169 -4.07 -3.03 14.77
C LYS A 169 -4.87 -3.49 15.99
N LEU A 170 -4.52 -4.65 16.55
CA LEU A 170 -5.18 -5.21 17.72
C LEU A 170 -4.59 -4.71 19.04
N GLY A 171 -3.48 -3.95 19.01
CA GLY A 171 -2.79 -3.50 20.22
C GLY A 171 -2.21 -4.64 21.04
N VAL A 172 -1.85 -5.78 20.41
CA VAL A 172 -1.32 -6.95 21.08
C VAL A 172 0.19 -7.08 20.87
N SER A 173 0.90 -7.61 21.87
CA SER A 173 2.35 -7.73 21.84
C SER A 173 2.85 -9.06 21.23
N GLY A 174 1.94 -10.00 20.94
CA GLY A 174 2.33 -11.28 20.39
C GLY A 174 1.17 -12.25 20.13
N ARG A 175 1.54 -13.40 19.53
CA ARG A 175 0.61 -14.43 19.04
C ARG A 175 -0.36 -14.96 20.10
N GLY A 176 0.11 -15.15 21.34
CA GLY A 176 -0.74 -15.70 22.42
C GLY A 176 -1.94 -14.85 22.81
N GLN A 177 -1.95 -13.58 22.41
CA GLN A 177 -3.04 -12.64 22.69
C GLN A 177 -4.08 -12.54 21.55
N LEU A 178 -3.77 -13.13 20.38
CA LEU A 178 -4.62 -12.99 19.19
C LEU A 178 -6.02 -13.55 19.37
N GLY A 179 -6.15 -14.73 19.95
CA GLY A 179 -7.45 -15.38 20.12
C GLY A 179 -8.42 -14.52 20.93
N ARG A 180 -7.97 -13.95 22.04
CA ARG A 180 -8.75 -13.04 22.87
C ARG A 180 -9.11 -11.74 22.12
N ALA A 181 -8.14 -11.12 21.48
CA ALA A 181 -8.33 -9.86 20.76
C ALA A 181 -9.27 -10.01 19.55
N LEU A 182 -9.27 -11.16 18.87
CA LEU A 182 -10.21 -11.47 17.79
C LEU A 182 -11.64 -11.68 18.30
N ALA A 183 -11.80 -12.34 19.44
CA ALA A 183 -13.10 -12.55 20.05
C ALA A 183 -13.77 -11.23 20.47
N GLU A 184 -12.99 -10.27 20.97
CA GLU A 184 -13.45 -8.92 21.34
C GLU A 184 -13.88 -8.06 20.12
N GLN A 185 -13.42 -8.40 18.91
CA GLN A 185 -13.80 -7.72 17.66
C GLN A 185 -15.00 -8.32 16.92
N THR A 186 -15.48 -9.48 17.34
CA THR A 186 -16.70 -10.05 16.77
C THR A 186 -17.89 -9.36 17.45
N PRO A 187 -18.68 -8.52 16.75
CA PRO A 187 -19.87 -7.98 17.34
C PRO A 187 -20.77 -9.18 17.68
N THR A 188 -21.14 -9.28 18.95
CA THR A 188 -22.15 -10.25 19.42
C THR A 188 -23.39 -9.99 18.57
N ALA A 189 -23.69 -10.89 17.64
CA ALA A 189 -25.01 -10.97 17.03
C ALA A 189 -25.95 -11.40 18.18
N GLY A 190 -26.43 -10.39 18.87
CA GLY A 190 -27.37 -10.54 19.99
C GLY A 190 -28.79 -10.41 19.49
N GLY A 191 -29.54 -11.38 19.76
CA GLY A 191 -30.91 -11.59 19.98
C GLY A 191 -31.98 -10.69 19.36
#